data_7d8bfebf6d78bfb3629acb6743b46a14
#
_entry.id   7d8bfebf6d78bfb3629acb6743b46a14
#
_cell.length_a   1.000
_cell.length_b   1.000
_cell.length_c   1.000
_cell.angle_alpha   90.00
_cell.angle_beta   90.00
_cell.angle_gamma   90.00
#
_symmetry.space_group_name_H-M   'P 1'
#
loop_
_entity.id
_entity.type
_entity.pdbx_description
1 polymer ?
#
loop_
_entity_poly.entity_id
_entity_poly.type
_entity_poly.pdbx_seq_one_letter_code
_entity_poly.pdbx_strand_id
1 'polypeptide(L)'
;MSQGGSQDSSSMDGLYLAGMAIFALLVVQFFFGEQVTWLYVKLRQAWLVAITSVWAQPDMVDALRLIKTRKVSELTGDQLSHLSSVLRWFMFPIWGALVGWVAWRGFRRNPGRSFRRSLSRQALAKEMSMDFPWSLPALSTDLVKEPIDEGPWAMALTPLMFARKYSLLRVRQVDMPDAEKLFATQLGRLWTKPERLNPYTRALFACFAAQAMRDADGADAALRELVVSISAGQPQFAKSAALFDKYANAPEIKEICARHAYQSTVLIALFAEGKQTGIFPPNHFLWLKQVNRTLWFSLNCVLRRTCFPEVAGIFSHYQAELVAGHPIEVPQVKAAAVALAAAISEVAFEPEKGRKEAG
;
A
#
# COMPACT_ATOMS: atom_id res chain seq x y z
N MET A 1 12.16 10.38 8.49
CA MET A 1 11.53 11.71 8.64
C MET A 1 10.92 12.10 7.31
N SER A 2 9.65 11.95 7.14
CA SER A 2 8.76 12.65 6.18
C SER A 2 7.34 12.11 6.39
N GLN A 3 6.71 12.51 7.49
CA GLN A 3 5.26 12.43 7.67
C GLN A 3 4.75 13.87 7.60
N GLY A 4 4.24 14.25 6.47
CA GLY A 4 3.67 15.58 6.28
C GLY A 4 3.04 15.72 4.89
N GLY A 5 1.93 15.04 4.62
CA GLY A 5 1.30 15.16 3.32
C GLY A 5 -0.16 14.71 3.20
N SER A 6 -0.81 14.20 4.24
CA SER A 6 -2.17 13.67 4.10
C SER A 6 -3.25 14.37 4.95
N GLN A 7 -2.91 15.38 5.76
CA GLN A 7 -3.91 16.10 6.56
C GLN A 7 -4.48 17.36 5.88
N ASP A 8 -3.82 17.91 4.86
CA ASP A 8 -4.28 19.14 4.21
C ASP A 8 -5.35 18.93 3.13
N SER A 9 -5.48 17.73 2.56
CA SER A 9 -6.45 17.49 1.49
C SER A 9 -7.91 17.52 1.98
N SER A 10 -8.21 16.99 3.16
CA SER A 10 -9.59 16.95 3.68
C SER A 10 -10.14 18.32 4.10
N SER A 11 -9.29 19.25 4.51
CA SER A 11 -9.70 20.64 4.83
C SER A 11 -9.94 21.45 3.56
N MET A 12 -9.15 21.22 2.51
CA MET A 12 -9.32 21.86 1.21
C MET A 12 -10.59 21.40 0.50
N ASP A 13 -10.93 20.12 0.57
CA ASP A 13 -12.18 19.57 0.00
C ASP A 13 -13.42 20.20 0.63
N GLY A 14 -13.41 20.42 1.94
CA GLY A 14 -14.47 21.12 2.65
C GLY A 14 -14.62 22.58 2.20
N LEU A 15 -13.52 23.26 1.95
CA LEU A 15 -13.50 24.65 1.48
C LEU A 15 -14.02 24.76 0.03
N TYR A 16 -13.63 23.83 -0.85
CA TYR A 16 -14.14 23.76 -2.22
C TYR A 16 -15.65 23.48 -2.26
N LEU A 17 -16.14 22.54 -1.44
CA LEU A 17 -17.57 22.26 -1.34
C LEU A 17 -18.37 23.47 -0.83
N ALA A 18 -17.86 24.18 0.18
CA ALA A 18 -18.47 25.40 0.67
C ALA A 18 -18.47 26.50 -0.39
N GLY A 19 -17.37 26.70 -1.10
CA GLY A 19 -17.25 27.63 -2.22
C GLY A 19 -18.22 27.33 -3.35
N MET A 20 -18.33 26.05 -3.76
CA MET A 20 -19.30 25.63 -4.78
C MET A 20 -20.76 25.84 -4.33
N ALA A 21 -21.07 25.57 -3.06
CA ALA A 21 -22.41 25.80 -2.53
C ALA A 21 -22.78 27.30 -2.52
N ILE A 22 -21.87 28.18 -2.12
CA ILE A 22 -22.06 29.63 -2.17
C ILE A 22 -22.23 30.10 -3.61
N PHE A 23 -21.39 29.62 -4.53
CA PHE A 23 -21.48 29.96 -5.94
C PHE A 23 -22.82 29.50 -6.54
N ALA A 24 -23.27 28.29 -6.25
CA ALA A 24 -24.58 27.79 -6.68
C ALA A 24 -25.72 28.64 -6.15
N LEU A 25 -25.67 29.07 -4.87
CA LEU A 25 -26.67 29.98 -4.29
C LEU A 25 -26.69 31.34 -4.99
N LEU A 26 -25.52 31.91 -5.33
CA LEU A 26 -25.44 33.18 -6.07
C LEU A 26 -25.99 33.03 -7.49
N VAL A 27 -25.72 31.92 -8.17
CA VAL A 27 -26.29 31.63 -9.51
C VAL A 27 -27.80 31.52 -9.42
N VAL A 28 -28.33 30.76 -8.46
CA VAL A 28 -29.78 30.65 -8.25
C VAL A 28 -30.41 32.00 -7.95
N GLN A 29 -29.79 32.83 -7.09
CA GLN A 29 -30.28 34.16 -6.78
C GLN A 29 -30.25 35.11 -7.99
N PHE A 30 -29.23 35.00 -8.83
CA PHE A 30 -29.11 35.82 -10.05
C PHE A 30 -30.15 35.50 -11.12
N PHE A 31 -30.37 34.21 -11.40
CA PHE A 31 -31.27 33.78 -12.44
C PHE A 31 -32.77 33.65 -11.99
N PHE A 32 -32.96 33.36 -10.71
CA PHE A 32 -34.29 33.05 -10.16
C PHE A 32 -34.69 33.94 -8.96
N GLY A 33 -34.08 35.13 -8.82
CA GLY A 33 -34.29 35.98 -7.67
C GLY A 33 -35.73 36.32 -7.36
N GLU A 34 -36.55 36.59 -8.38
CA GLU A 34 -38.01 36.87 -8.19
C GLU A 34 -38.77 35.62 -7.70
N GLN A 35 -38.48 34.45 -8.26
CA GLN A 35 -39.09 33.19 -7.86
C GLN A 35 -38.70 32.81 -6.44
N VAL A 36 -37.42 33.01 -6.10
CA VAL A 36 -36.88 32.76 -4.75
C VAL A 36 -37.56 33.67 -3.75
N THR A 37 -37.68 34.99 -4.06
CA THR A 37 -38.34 35.95 -3.21
C THR A 37 -39.83 35.61 -3.07
N TRP A 38 -40.51 35.25 -4.16
CA TRP A 38 -41.93 34.82 -4.12
C TRP A 38 -42.08 33.57 -3.21
N LEU A 39 -41.28 32.56 -3.37
CA LEU A 39 -41.31 31.35 -2.55
C LEU A 39 -41.05 31.67 -1.07
N TYR A 40 -40.06 32.52 -0.79
CA TYR A 40 -39.73 32.98 0.56
C TYR A 40 -40.93 33.68 1.21
N VAL A 41 -41.57 34.61 0.53
CA VAL A 41 -42.76 35.36 1.05
C VAL A 41 -43.93 34.42 1.26
N LYS A 42 -44.17 33.46 0.35
CA LYS A 42 -45.27 32.45 0.48
C LYS A 42 -45.04 31.51 1.67
N LEU A 43 -43.83 31.06 1.88
CA LEU A 43 -43.51 30.26 3.06
C LEU A 43 -43.71 31.07 4.36
N ARG A 44 -43.27 32.32 4.39
CA ARG A 44 -43.46 33.22 5.53
C ARG A 44 -44.94 33.50 5.79
N GLN A 45 -45.75 33.69 4.73
CA GLN A 45 -47.18 33.84 4.84
C GLN A 45 -47.85 32.64 5.49
N ALA A 46 -47.53 31.44 5.02
CA ALA A 46 -48.05 30.18 5.58
C ALA A 46 -47.72 30.06 7.09
N TRP A 47 -46.50 30.36 7.46
CA TRP A 47 -46.05 30.35 8.86
C TRP A 47 -46.76 31.41 9.71
N LEU A 48 -46.90 32.62 9.22
CA LEU A 48 -47.60 33.67 9.92
C LEU A 48 -49.11 33.31 10.14
N VAL A 49 -49.74 32.71 9.14
CA VAL A 49 -51.13 32.21 9.28
C VAL A 49 -51.22 31.14 10.36
N ALA A 50 -50.29 30.18 10.36
CA ALA A 50 -50.27 29.09 11.35
C ALA A 50 -50.03 29.59 12.78
N ILE A 51 -49.07 30.53 12.95
CA ILE A 51 -48.74 31.08 14.27
C ILE A 51 -49.82 32.03 14.78
N THR A 52 -50.35 32.94 13.94
CA THR A 52 -51.40 33.88 14.32
C THR A 52 -52.73 33.19 14.63
N SER A 53 -53.00 32.01 14.14
CA SER A 53 -54.16 31.20 14.53
C SER A 53 -54.11 30.71 15.97
N VAL A 54 -52.91 30.59 16.56
CA VAL A 54 -52.69 30.14 17.95
C VAL A 54 -52.32 31.27 18.85
N TRP A 55 -51.49 32.23 18.36
CA TRP A 55 -50.99 33.39 19.12
C TRP A 55 -50.84 34.62 18.25
N ALA A 56 -51.85 35.48 18.31
CA ALA A 56 -51.92 36.70 17.52
C ALA A 56 -51.25 37.85 18.26
N GLN A 57 -50.07 38.24 17.85
CA GLN A 57 -49.42 39.48 18.26
C GLN A 57 -49.65 40.57 17.22
N PRO A 58 -49.77 41.88 17.62
CA PRO A 58 -50.04 42.99 16.72
C PRO A 58 -49.11 43.04 15.52
N ASP A 59 -47.76 42.91 15.75
CA ASP A 59 -46.74 42.94 14.70
C ASP A 59 -46.89 41.80 13.69
N MET A 60 -47.35 40.63 14.12
CA MET A 60 -47.59 39.49 13.25
C MET A 60 -48.84 39.67 12.39
N VAL A 61 -49.88 40.25 12.96
CA VAL A 61 -51.12 40.57 12.25
C VAL A 61 -50.83 41.62 11.19
N ASP A 62 -50.07 42.67 11.51
CA ASP A 62 -49.71 43.71 10.55
C ASP A 62 -48.77 43.20 9.45
N ALA A 63 -47.79 42.32 9.77
CA ALA A 63 -46.99 41.62 8.78
C ALA A 63 -47.83 40.73 7.84
N LEU A 64 -48.83 40.04 8.39
CA LEU A 64 -49.77 39.22 7.60
C LEU A 64 -50.65 40.08 6.71
N ARG A 65 -51.15 41.22 7.21
CA ARG A 65 -51.93 42.17 6.43
C ARG A 65 -51.10 42.74 5.28
N LEU A 66 -49.84 43.09 5.51
CA LEU A 66 -48.91 43.62 4.52
C LEU A 66 -48.73 42.63 3.36
N ILE A 67 -48.52 41.30 3.65
CA ILE A 67 -48.34 40.26 2.63
C ILE A 67 -49.64 40.00 1.84
N LYS A 68 -50.82 40.17 2.50
CA LYS A 68 -52.10 39.94 1.84
C LYS A 68 -52.53 41.08 0.93
N THR A 69 -52.11 42.33 1.23
CA THR A 69 -52.55 43.53 0.52
C THR A 69 -51.64 43.95 -0.62
N ARG A 70 -50.36 43.56 -0.60
CA ARG A 70 -49.38 43.94 -1.63
C ARG A 70 -48.90 42.75 -2.45
N LYS A 71 -48.55 43.01 -3.71
CA LYS A 71 -47.90 42.00 -4.55
C LYS A 71 -46.47 41.82 -4.09
N VAL A 72 -45.93 40.61 -4.23
CA VAL A 72 -44.55 40.26 -3.78
C VAL A 72 -43.49 41.13 -4.47
N SER A 73 -43.74 41.51 -5.74
CA SER A 73 -42.81 42.38 -6.52
C SER A 73 -42.79 43.84 -6.03
N GLU A 74 -43.75 44.26 -5.21
CA GLU A 74 -43.84 45.62 -4.67
C GLU A 74 -43.28 45.74 -3.25
N LEU A 75 -42.81 44.66 -2.66
CA LEU A 75 -42.23 44.62 -1.33
C LEU A 75 -40.80 45.18 -1.34
N THR A 76 -40.55 46.17 -0.53
CA THR A 76 -39.20 46.72 -0.37
C THR A 76 -38.29 45.84 0.51
N GLY A 77 -36.98 46.02 0.40
CA GLY A 77 -35.98 45.27 1.22
C GLY A 77 -36.24 45.44 2.71
N ASP A 78 -36.63 46.64 3.17
CA ASP A 78 -36.93 46.90 4.58
C ASP A 78 -38.16 46.12 5.06
N GLN A 79 -39.19 46.01 4.21
CA GLN A 79 -40.38 45.23 4.52
C GLN A 79 -40.08 43.73 4.58
N LEU A 80 -39.20 43.22 3.71
CA LEU A 80 -38.75 41.84 3.76
C LEU A 80 -37.91 41.55 5.01
N SER A 81 -37.08 42.54 5.42
CA SER A 81 -36.27 42.42 6.65
C SER A 81 -37.15 42.42 7.90
N HIS A 82 -38.18 43.29 7.93
CA HIS A 82 -39.17 43.32 8.99
C HIS A 82 -39.96 41.99 9.08
N LEU A 83 -40.38 41.43 7.97
CA LEU A 83 -41.01 40.10 7.89
C LEU A 83 -40.12 39.00 8.47
N SER A 84 -38.82 39.08 8.24
CA SER A 84 -37.85 38.13 8.79
C SER A 84 -37.63 38.30 10.29
N SER A 85 -37.68 39.54 10.81
CA SER A 85 -37.47 39.83 12.23
C SER A 85 -38.64 39.36 13.09
N VAL A 86 -39.88 39.56 12.63
CA VAL A 86 -41.11 39.15 13.35
C VAL A 86 -41.16 37.64 13.57
N LEU A 87 -40.68 36.83 12.61
CA LEU A 87 -40.68 35.36 12.70
C LEU A 87 -39.41 34.80 13.31
N ARG A 88 -38.39 35.61 13.62
CA ARG A 88 -37.08 35.13 14.04
C ARG A 88 -37.14 34.18 15.24
N TRP A 89 -37.87 34.54 16.27
CA TRP A 89 -37.96 33.75 17.50
C TRP A 89 -38.66 32.43 17.31
N PHE A 90 -39.63 32.35 16.40
CA PHE A 90 -40.33 31.10 16.10
C PHE A 90 -39.58 30.17 15.17
N MET A 91 -38.60 30.69 14.42
CA MET A 91 -37.73 29.91 13.57
C MET A 91 -36.55 29.25 14.34
N PHE A 92 -36.12 29.84 15.47
CA PHE A 92 -34.99 29.34 16.27
C PHE A 92 -35.14 27.87 16.69
N PRO A 93 -36.28 27.43 17.27
CA PRO A 93 -36.41 26.01 17.68
C PRO A 93 -36.41 25.08 16.48
N ILE A 94 -36.91 25.47 15.31
CA ILE A 94 -36.91 24.66 14.08
C ILE A 94 -35.48 24.51 13.56
N TRP A 95 -34.74 25.62 13.47
CA TRP A 95 -33.33 25.56 13.08
C TRP A 95 -32.49 24.81 14.09
N GLY A 96 -32.74 24.97 15.38
CA GLY A 96 -32.10 24.22 16.45
C GLY A 96 -32.35 22.71 16.33
N ALA A 97 -33.59 22.33 16.05
CA ALA A 97 -33.92 20.91 15.83
C ALA A 97 -33.27 20.34 14.57
N LEU A 98 -33.22 21.11 13.47
CA LEU A 98 -32.58 20.71 12.23
C LEU A 98 -31.06 20.53 12.42
N VAL A 99 -30.40 21.52 13.00
CA VAL A 99 -28.97 21.47 13.30
C VAL A 99 -28.65 20.34 14.29
N GLY A 100 -29.48 20.18 15.33
CA GLY A 100 -29.37 19.09 16.27
C GLY A 100 -29.53 17.72 15.61
N TRP A 101 -30.48 17.56 14.68
CA TRP A 101 -30.68 16.34 13.92
C TRP A 101 -29.49 16.04 12.99
N VAL A 102 -28.98 17.04 12.27
CA VAL A 102 -27.81 16.89 11.39
C VAL A 102 -26.57 16.54 12.20
N ALA A 103 -26.35 17.25 13.33
CA ALA A 103 -25.25 16.97 14.23
C ALA A 103 -25.34 15.56 14.84
N TRP A 104 -26.53 15.14 15.29
CA TRP A 104 -26.77 13.80 15.79
C TRP A 104 -26.55 12.72 14.73
N ARG A 105 -27.02 12.95 13.49
CA ARG A 105 -26.80 12.05 12.37
C ARG A 105 -25.32 11.98 11.99
N GLY A 106 -24.64 13.12 11.94
CA GLY A 106 -23.19 13.18 11.73
C GLY A 106 -22.40 12.45 12.84
N PHE A 107 -22.80 12.68 14.10
CA PHE A 107 -22.20 12.01 15.23
C PHE A 107 -22.40 10.50 15.23
N ARG A 108 -23.59 10.01 14.85
CA ARG A 108 -23.85 8.57 14.71
C ARG A 108 -23.13 7.93 13.53
N ARG A 109 -22.95 8.67 12.43
CA ARG A 109 -22.28 8.20 11.21
C ARG A 109 -20.77 8.53 11.17
N ASN A 110 -20.26 9.16 12.21
CA ASN A 110 -18.85 9.57 12.24
C ASN A 110 -17.95 8.32 12.25
N PRO A 111 -17.21 8.05 11.17
CA PRO A 111 -16.28 6.92 11.09
C PRO A 111 -15.19 7.00 12.19
N GLY A 112 -14.85 8.21 12.66
CA GLY A 112 -13.89 8.40 13.75
C GLY A 112 -14.29 7.73 15.07
N ARG A 113 -15.55 7.33 15.26
CA ARG A 113 -15.99 6.52 16.41
C ARG A 113 -15.60 5.05 16.26
N SER A 114 -15.54 4.55 15.03
CA SER A 114 -15.09 3.20 14.71
C SER A 114 -13.58 3.05 14.95
N PHE A 115 -12.82 4.14 14.85
CA PHE A 115 -11.37 4.16 15.05
C PHE A 115 -10.93 4.35 16.51
N ARG A 116 -11.84 4.38 17.47
CA ARG A 116 -11.52 4.45 18.91
C ARG A 116 -11.35 3.10 19.59
N ARG A 117 -11.30 1.99 18.84
CA ARG A 117 -10.90 0.71 19.41
C ARG A 117 -9.37 0.72 19.57
N SER A 118 -8.90 0.68 20.81
CA SER A 118 -7.51 0.34 21.08
C SER A 118 -7.32 -1.13 20.74
N LEU A 119 -6.79 -1.39 19.55
CA LEU A 119 -6.45 -2.74 19.14
C LEU A 119 -5.06 -3.07 19.70
N SER A 120 -4.93 -4.26 20.28
CA SER A 120 -3.59 -4.81 20.54
C SER A 120 -2.87 -5.00 19.20
N ARG A 121 -1.54 -5.05 19.22
CA ARG A 121 -0.73 -5.30 18.01
C ARG A 121 -1.24 -6.52 17.22
N GLN A 122 -1.52 -7.62 17.89
CA GLN A 122 -2.02 -8.84 17.27
C GLN A 122 -3.43 -8.69 16.68
N ALA A 123 -4.34 -8.01 17.41
CA ALA A 123 -5.68 -7.75 16.92
C ALA A 123 -5.69 -6.83 15.70
N LEU A 124 -4.82 -5.79 15.71
CA LEU A 124 -4.65 -4.91 14.55
C LEU A 124 -4.09 -5.67 13.34
N ALA A 125 -3.06 -6.48 13.54
CA ALA A 125 -2.47 -7.27 12.48
C ALA A 125 -3.47 -8.26 11.86
N LYS A 126 -4.31 -8.89 12.70
CA LYS A 126 -5.39 -9.77 12.24
C LYS A 126 -6.46 -9.02 11.45
N GLU A 127 -6.90 -7.86 11.91
CA GLU A 127 -7.88 -7.04 11.20
C GLU A 127 -7.32 -6.60 9.83
N MET A 128 -6.09 -6.10 9.82
CA MET A 128 -5.43 -5.68 8.59
C MET A 128 -5.15 -6.82 7.60
N SER A 129 -5.06 -8.07 8.05
CA SER A 129 -4.87 -9.20 7.14
C SER A 129 -6.07 -9.51 6.25
N MET A 130 -7.26 -9.01 6.59
CA MET A 130 -8.45 -9.11 5.73
C MET A 130 -8.29 -8.27 4.46
N ASP A 131 -7.73 -7.07 4.59
CA ASP A 131 -7.46 -6.17 3.47
C ASP A 131 -6.12 -6.49 2.80
N PHE A 132 -5.11 -6.87 3.61
CA PHE A 132 -3.75 -7.17 3.17
C PHE A 132 -3.36 -8.62 3.49
N PRO A 133 -3.86 -9.61 2.74
CA PRO A 133 -3.61 -11.04 2.99
C PRO A 133 -2.11 -11.40 2.92
N TRP A 134 -1.30 -10.56 2.30
CA TRP A 134 0.17 -10.71 2.23
C TRP A 134 0.86 -10.77 3.60
N SER A 135 0.22 -10.26 4.64
CA SER A 135 0.73 -10.30 6.02
C SER A 135 0.46 -11.62 6.74
N LEU A 136 -0.45 -12.46 6.24
CA LEU A 136 -0.84 -13.73 6.87
C LEU A 136 0.33 -14.63 7.27
N PRO A 137 1.39 -14.82 6.44
CA PRO A 137 2.51 -15.68 6.82
C PRO A 137 3.25 -15.24 8.08
N ALA A 138 3.18 -13.94 8.41
CA ALA A 138 3.83 -13.37 9.60
C ALA A 138 2.92 -13.34 10.83
N LEU A 139 1.62 -13.58 10.70
CA LEU A 139 0.68 -13.45 11.82
C LEU A 139 0.76 -14.58 12.84
N SER A 140 1.15 -15.77 12.42
CA SER A 140 1.32 -16.93 13.28
C SER A 140 2.54 -16.85 14.20
N THR A 141 3.43 -15.87 13.95
CA THR A 141 4.72 -15.74 14.61
C THR A 141 4.79 -14.41 15.36
N ASP A 142 5.23 -14.44 16.62
CA ASP A 142 5.54 -13.20 17.37
C ASP A 142 6.95 -12.69 16.97
N LEU A 143 7.01 -11.93 15.89
CA LEU A 143 8.26 -11.42 15.32
C LEU A 143 9.12 -10.60 16.30
N VAL A 144 8.57 -10.16 17.42
CA VAL A 144 9.33 -9.46 18.47
C VAL A 144 10.10 -10.43 19.35
N LYS A 145 9.63 -11.68 19.46
CA LYS A 145 10.28 -12.73 20.24
C LYS A 145 11.17 -13.66 19.41
N GLU A 146 11.02 -13.60 18.08
CA GLU A 146 11.85 -14.40 17.18
C GLU A 146 13.32 -13.96 17.27
N PRO A 147 14.27 -14.90 17.22
CA PRO A 147 15.69 -14.58 17.13
C PRO A 147 15.97 -13.74 15.88
N ILE A 148 16.86 -12.74 16.01
CA ILE A 148 17.19 -11.82 14.92
C ILE A 148 18.04 -12.51 13.85
N ASP A 149 18.86 -13.48 14.25
CA ASP A 149 19.92 -14.13 13.45
C ASP A 149 19.61 -15.59 13.10
N GLU A 150 18.53 -16.16 13.64
CA GLU A 150 18.16 -17.55 13.42
C GLU A 150 16.71 -17.69 12.90
N GLY A 151 16.46 -18.82 12.23
CA GLY A 151 15.12 -19.18 11.74
C GLY A 151 14.69 -18.49 10.44
N PRO A 152 13.49 -18.80 9.96
CA PRO A 152 12.98 -18.29 8.69
C PRO A 152 12.81 -16.77 8.66
N TRP A 153 12.49 -16.18 9.82
CA TRP A 153 12.22 -14.76 9.98
C TRP A 153 13.45 -13.92 10.30
N ALA A 154 14.60 -14.58 10.49
CA ALA A 154 15.86 -13.89 10.76
C ALA A 154 16.12 -12.75 9.76
N MET A 155 16.82 -11.73 10.19
CA MET A 155 17.27 -10.65 9.32
C MET A 155 18.33 -11.15 8.31
N ALA A 156 18.49 -10.42 7.21
CA ALA A 156 19.59 -10.70 6.29
C ALA A 156 20.93 -10.53 7.01
N LEU A 157 21.86 -11.44 6.75
CA LEU A 157 23.17 -11.41 7.36
C LEU A 157 23.97 -10.21 6.86
N THR A 158 24.69 -9.55 7.76
CA THR A 158 25.73 -8.59 7.36
C THR A 158 26.92 -9.32 6.75
N PRO A 159 27.79 -8.67 5.96
CA PRO A 159 28.98 -9.32 5.39
C PRO A 159 29.84 -10.04 6.45
N LEU A 160 30.06 -9.43 7.60
CA LEU A 160 30.85 -10.02 8.69
C LEU A 160 30.11 -11.21 9.33
N MET A 161 28.79 -11.13 9.58
CA MET A 161 28.01 -12.23 10.12
C MET A 161 28.00 -13.41 9.13
N PHE A 162 27.85 -13.13 7.83
CA PHE A 162 27.90 -14.14 6.78
C PHE A 162 29.26 -14.86 6.76
N ALA A 163 30.35 -14.10 6.75
CA ALA A 163 31.70 -14.67 6.74
C ALA A 163 32.01 -15.51 8.00
N ARG A 164 31.51 -15.08 9.18
CA ARG A 164 31.66 -15.86 10.43
C ARG A 164 30.80 -17.14 10.40
N LYS A 165 29.56 -17.03 10.00
CA LYS A 165 28.62 -18.15 9.94
C LYS A 165 29.13 -19.31 9.06
N TYR A 166 29.77 -18.96 7.95
CA TYR A 166 30.30 -19.95 7.00
C TYR A 166 31.81 -20.17 7.11
N SER A 167 32.43 -19.68 8.20
CA SER A 167 33.84 -19.87 8.48
C SER A 167 34.78 -19.44 7.34
N LEU A 168 34.44 -18.36 6.65
CA LEU A 168 35.19 -17.84 5.50
C LEU A 168 36.39 -16.96 5.89
N LEU A 169 36.63 -16.72 7.19
CA LEU A 169 37.67 -15.83 7.65
C LEU A 169 38.93 -16.62 8.04
N ARG A 170 40.04 -16.31 7.39
CA ARG A 170 41.40 -16.77 7.78
C ARG A 170 42.26 -15.55 8.11
N VAL A 171 42.70 -15.46 9.36
CA VAL A 171 43.59 -14.38 9.82
C VAL A 171 43.10 -12.99 9.36
N ARG A 172 41.82 -12.69 9.58
CA ARG A 172 41.11 -11.43 9.21
C ARG A 172 40.93 -11.19 7.70
N GLN A 173 41.24 -12.12 6.87
CA GLN A 173 41.01 -12.04 5.42
C GLN A 173 39.98 -13.10 5.01
N VAL A 174 39.27 -12.81 3.93
CA VAL A 174 38.31 -13.78 3.34
C VAL A 174 39.10 -14.84 2.56
N ASP A 175 38.81 -16.10 2.83
CA ASP A 175 39.26 -17.21 1.99
C ASP A 175 38.51 -17.17 0.67
N MET A 176 39.18 -16.68 -0.38
CA MET A 176 38.55 -16.47 -1.68
C MET A 176 38.03 -17.76 -2.32
N PRO A 177 38.80 -18.87 -2.36
CA PRO A 177 38.34 -20.15 -2.89
C PRO A 177 37.08 -20.67 -2.19
N ASP A 178 37.06 -20.65 -0.86
CA ASP A 178 35.92 -21.13 -0.08
C ASP A 178 34.71 -20.19 -0.25
N ALA A 179 34.92 -18.88 -0.36
CA ALA A 179 33.87 -17.91 -0.65
C ALA A 179 33.27 -18.14 -2.05
N GLU A 180 34.09 -18.30 -3.08
CA GLU A 180 33.57 -18.59 -4.44
C GLU A 180 32.81 -19.91 -4.49
N LYS A 181 33.30 -20.95 -3.83
CA LYS A 181 32.61 -22.24 -3.71
C LYS A 181 31.24 -22.07 -3.02
N LEU A 182 31.19 -21.33 -1.91
CA LEU A 182 29.94 -21.08 -1.21
C LEU A 182 28.95 -20.26 -2.08
N PHE A 183 29.42 -19.19 -2.73
CA PHE A 183 28.58 -18.39 -3.62
C PHE A 183 28.06 -19.18 -4.81
N ALA A 184 28.84 -20.13 -5.35
CA ALA A 184 28.37 -21.01 -6.40
C ALA A 184 27.19 -21.89 -5.95
N THR A 185 27.18 -22.35 -4.69
CA THR A 185 26.04 -23.14 -4.16
C THR A 185 24.74 -22.35 -4.08
N GLN A 186 24.80 -21.02 -3.99
CA GLN A 186 23.60 -20.16 -3.96
C GLN A 186 22.80 -20.22 -5.26
N LEU A 187 23.43 -20.47 -6.40
CA LEU A 187 22.80 -20.54 -7.71
C LEU A 187 21.73 -21.66 -7.79
N GLY A 188 21.92 -22.73 -7.04
CA GLY A 188 21.01 -23.85 -7.00
C GLY A 188 21.09 -24.72 -8.26
N ARG A 189 19.95 -25.12 -8.79
CA ARG A 189 19.88 -26.07 -9.93
C ARG A 189 19.95 -25.34 -11.25
N LEU A 190 20.58 -26.01 -12.24
CA LEU A 190 20.54 -25.57 -13.63
C LEU A 190 19.09 -25.52 -14.14
N TRP A 191 18.85 -24.56 -15.00
CA TRP A 191 17.61 -24.44 -15.72
C TRP A 191 17.52 -25.50 -16.82
N THR A 192 16.37 -26.11 -16.95
CA THR A 192 16.10 -27.04 -18.04
C THR A 192 14.77 -26.74 -18.71
N LYS A 193 13.70 -26.79 -17.93
CA LYS A 193 12.35 -26.50 -18.39
C LYS A 193 11.44 -26.18 -17.19
N PRO A 194 10.38 -25.37 -17.39
CA PRO A 194 9.54 -24.90 -16.28
C PRO A 194 8.78 -26.02 -15.57
N GLU A 195 8.48 -27.16 -16.23
CA GLU A 195 7.78 -28.28 -15.61
C GLU A 195 8.61 -28.98 -14.52
N ARG A 196 9.94 -28.85 -14.55
CA ARG A 196 10.84 -29.42 -13.54
C ARG A 196 11.00 -28.59 -12.27
N LEU A 197 10.38 -27.42 -12.22
CA LEU A 197 10.32 -26.62 -11.01
C LEU A 197 9.48 -27.32 -9.93
N ASN A 198 9.87 -27.13 -8.67
CA ASN A 198 9.02 -27.58 -7.56
C ASN A 198 7.69 -26.79 -7.55
N PRO A 199 6.62 -27.28 -6.91
CA PRO A 199 5.29 -26.67 -6.98
C PRO A 199 5.27 -25.18 -6.61
N TYR A 200 5.98 -24.78 -5.54
CA TYR A 200 6.04 -23.39 -5.09
C TYR A 200 6.78 -22.49 -6.09
N THR A 201 7.93 -22.95 -6.56
CA THR A 201 8.74 -22.21 -7.55
C THR A 201 8.04 -22.12 -8.90
N ARG A 202 7.33 -23.21 -9.31
CA ARG A 202 6.52 -23.22 -10.52
C ARG A 202 5.33 -22.25 -10.43
N ALA A 203 4.70 -22.17 -9.27
CA ALA A 203 3.63 -21.20 -9.05
C ALA A 203 4.14 -19.74 -9.14
N LEU A 204 5.31 -19.44 -8.56
CA LEU A 204 5.95 -18.12 -8.71
C LEU A 204 6.33 -17.84 -10.17
N PHE A 205 6.92 -18.82 -10.86
CA PHE A 205 7.22 -18.71 -12.30
C PHE A 205 5.98 -18.32 -13.09
N ALA A 206 4.84 -19.00 -12.86
CA ALA A 206 3.59 -18.70 -13.54
C ALA A 206 3.07 -17.28 -13.25
N CYS A 207 3.14 -16.84 -11.99
CA CYS A 207 2.73 -15.50 -11.61
C CYS A 207 3.66 -14.42 -12.23
N PHE A 208 4.97 -14.68 -12.27
CA PHE A 208 5.93 -13.75 -12.86
C PHE A 208 5.78 -13.69 -14.39
N ALA A 209 5.56 -14.84 -15.04
CA ALA A 209 5.26 -14.88 -16.46
C ALA A 209 3.96 -14.14 -16.81
N ALA A 210 2.90 -14.34 -16.03
CA ALA A 210 1.64 -13.61 -16.21
C ALA A 210 1.83 -12.10 -16.06
N GLN A 211 2.56 -11.65 -15.04
CA GLN A 211 2.86 -10.24 -14.83
C GLN A 211 3.69 -9.66 -15.99
N ALA A 212 4.73 -10.37 -16.47
CA ALA A 212 5.53 -9.96 -17.61
C ALA A 212 4.69 -9.83 -18.89
N MET A 213 3.68 -10.70 -19.04
CA MET A 213 2.68 -10.66 -20.13
C MET A 213 1.53 -9.69 -19.87
N ARG A 214 1.65 -8.80 -18.87
CA ARG A 214 0.68 -7.76 -18.47
C ARG A 214 -0.66 -8.28 -17.95
N ASP A 215 -0.72 -9.53 -17.51
CA ASP A 215 -1.87 -10.12 -16.79
C ASP A 215 -1.67 -9.93 -15.27
N ALA A 216 -1.72 -8.68 -14.82
CA ALA A 216 -1.50 -8.32 -13.43
C ALA A 216 -2.61 -8.86 -12.52
N ASP A 217 -3.86 -8.85 -12.98
CA ASP A 217 -5.03 -9.34 -12.23
C ASP A 217 -4.95 -10.85 -12.02
N GLY A 218 -4.56 -11.60 -13.04
CA GLY A 218 -4.33 -13.04 -12.94
C GLY A 218 -3.20 -13.37 -11.97
N ALA A 219 -2.08 -12.65 -12.05
CA ALA A 219 -0.93 -12.82 -11.17
C ALA A 219 -1.32 -12.52 -9.70
N ASP A 220 -2.01 -11.41 -9.43
CA ASP A 220 -2.47 -11.03 -8.08
C ASP A 220 -3.46 -12.06 -7.52
N ALA A 221 -4.44 -12.50 -8.32
CA ALA A 221 -5.41 -13.51 -7.90
C ALA A 221 -4.76 -14.87 -7.56
N ALA A 222 -3.73 -15.29 -8.30
CA ALA A 222 -2.98 -16.50 -8.01
C ALA A 222 -2.10 -16.37 -6.77
N LEU A 223 -1.45 -15.22 -6.57
CA LEU A 223 -0.66 -14.95 -5.37
C LEU A 223 -1.54 -14.86 -4.12
N ARG A 224 -2.75 -14.29 -4.20
CA ARG A 224 -3.72 -14.30 -3.10
C ARG A 224 -4.14 -15.71 -2.71
N GLU A 225 -4.44 -16.56 -3.68
CA GLU A 225 -4.74 -17.97 -3.43
C GLU A 225 -3.58 -18.66 -2.72
N LEU A 226 -2.36 -18.47 -3.20
CA LEU A 226 -1.15 -19.05 -2.60
C LEU A 226 -0.94 -18.61 -1.17
N VAL A 227 -0.97 -17.29 -0.88
CA VAL A 227 -0.72 -16.81 0.47
C VAL A 227 -1.75 -17.28 1.47
N VAL A 228 -3.04 -17.27 1.09
CA VAL A 228 -4.12 -17.73 1.97
C VAL A 228 -4.02 -19.24 2.22
N SER A 229 -3.83 -20.03 1.18
CA SER A 229 -3.78 -21.49 1.27
C SER A 229 -2.52 -22.00 1.99
N ILE A 230 -1.36 -21.39 1.75
CA ILE A 230 -0.12 -21.71 2.47
C ILE A 230 -0.24 -21.35 3.95
N SER A 231 -0.81 -20.18 4.27
CA SER A 231 -1.01 -19.75 5.65
C SER A 231 -2.03 -20.63 6.39
N ALA A 232 -2.95 -21.26 5.68
CA ALA A 232 -3.88 -22.27 6.21
C ALA A 232 -3.28 -23.68 6.33
N GLY A 233 -2.03 -23.87 5.92
CA GLY A 233 -1.37 -25.19 5.92
C GLY A 233 -1.80 -26.15 4.80
N GLN A 234 -2.58 -25.68 3.83
CA GLN A 234 -3.11 -26.47 2.71
C GLN A 234 -2.83 -25.78 1.38
N PRO A 235 -1.59 -25.81 0.87
CA PRO A 235 -1.22 -25.08 -0.34
C PRO A 235 -2.07 -25.48 -1.54
N GLN A 236 -2.68 -24.51 -2.20
CA GLN A 236 -3.46 -24.67 -3.42
C GLN A 236 -2.74 -23.94 -4.57
N PHE A 237 -2.70 -24.61 -5.73
CA PHE A 237 -1.96 -24.14 -6.90
C PHE A 237 -2.86 -24.01 -8.14
N ALA A 238 -4.19 -24.05 -7.99
CA ALA A 238 -5.12 -24.13 -9.12
C ALA A 238 -5.01 -22.91 -10.05
N LYS A 239 -5.04 -21.70 -9.50
CA LYS A 239 -4.92 -20.48 -10.30
C LYS A 239 -3.53 -20.32 -10.91
N SER A 240 -2.48 -20.63 -10.16
CA SER A 240 -1.12 -20.58 -10.70
C SER A 240 -0.87 -21.65 -11.77
N ALA A 241 -1.50 -22.81 -11.66
CA ALA A 241 -1.44 -23.84 -12.72
C ALA A 241 -2.11 -23.37 -14.01
N ALA A 242 -3.28 -22.75 -13.93
CA ALA A 242 -3.95 -22.16 -15.10
C ALA A 242 -3.09 -21.08 -15.78
N LEU A 243 -2.41 -20.23 -15.00
CA LEU A 243 -1.46 -19.24 -15.54
C LEU A 243 -0.24 -19.91 -16.15
N PHE A 244 0.24 -21.00 -15.55
CA PHE A 244 1.35 -21.78 -16.08
C PHE A 244 1.01 -22.34 -17.46
N ASP A 245 -0.13 -22.98 -17.61
CA ASP A 245 -0.59 -23.53 -18.87
C ASP A 245 -0.75 -22.45 -19.96
N LYS A 246 -1.18 -21.26 -19.55
CA LYS A 246 -1.39 -20.13 -20.46
C LYS A 246 -0.08 -19.47 -20.93
N TYR A 247 0.90 -19.30 -20.03
CA TYR A 247 2.05 -18.42 -20.29
C TYR A 247 3.41 -19.13 -20.34
N ALA A 248 3.58 -20.34 -19.77
CA ALA A 248 4.89 -20.96 -19.69
C ALA A 248 5.54 -21.22 -21.06
N ASN A 249 4.73 -21.37 -22.09
CA ASN A 249 5.16 -21.63 -23.46
C ASN A 249 5.11 -20.39 -24.37
N ALA A 250 4.77 -19.21 -23.86
CA ALA A 250 4.77 -17.97 -24.63
C ALA A 250 6.19 -17.66 -25.19
N PRO A 251 6.30 -17.20 -26.42
CA PRO A 251 7.61 -16.93 -27.06
C PRO A 251 8.47 -15.97 -26.25
N GLU A 252 7.86 -14.92 -25.71
CA GLU A 252 8.52 -13.89 -24.89
C GLU A 252 9.09 -14.49 -23.60
N ILE A 253 8.34 -15.36 -22.95
CA ILE A 253 8.78 -16.04 -21.72
C ILE A 253 9.91 -17.02 -22.02
N LYS A 254 9.82 -17.76 -23.12
CA LYS A 254 10.90 -18.66 -23.57
C LYS A 254 12.18 -17.90 -23.90
N GLU A 255 12.07 -16.73 -24.54
CA GLU A 255 13.20 -15.87 -24.85
C GLU A 255 13.91 -15.40 -23.59
N ILE A 256 13.15 -14.94 -22.55
CA ILE A 256 13.73 -14.55 -21.28
C ILE A 256 14.45 -15.76 -20.63
N CYS A 257 13.78 -16.91 -20.56
CA CYS A 257 14.34 -18.10 -19.94
C CYS A 257 15.61 -18.61 -20.65
N ALA A 258 15.69 -18.48 -21.97
CA ALA A 258 16.82 -18.97 -22.77
C ALA A 258 18.14 -18.21 -22.52
N ARG A 259 18.09 -17.04 -21.91
CA ARG A 259 19.27 -16.21 -21.59
C ARG A 259 19.93 -16.58 -20.27
N HIS A 260 19.34 -17.52 -19.50
CA HIS A 260 19.77 -17.84 -18.14
C HIS A 260 19.97 -19.33 -17.93
N ALA A 261 21.06 -19.70 -17.26
CA ALA A 261 21.44 -21.08 -17.04
C ALA A 261 20.91 -21.69 -15.72
N TYR A 262 20.44 -20.85 -14.76
CA TYR A 262 19.98 -21.34 -13.45
C TYR A 262 18.52 -20.99 -13.18
N GLN A 263 17.85 -21.83 -12.36
CA GLN A 263 16.47 -21.57 -11.96
C GLN A 263 16.30 -20.24 -11.22
N SER A 264 17.28 -19.88 -10.39
CA SER A 264 17.29 -18.62 -9.65
C SER A 264 17.40 -17.41 -10.58
N THR A 265 18.29 -17.44 -11.57
CA THR A 265 18.48 -16.32 -12.49
C THR A 265 17.31 -16.16 -13.47
N VAL A 266 16.69 -17.27 -13.91
CA VAL A 266 15.43 -17.25 -14.67
C VAL A 266 14.30 -16.57 -13.90
N LEU A 267 14.12 -16.92 -12.62
CA LEU A 267 13.08 -16.31 -11.79
C LEU A 267 13.35 -14.82 -11.51
N ILE A 268 14.61 -14.44 -11.30
CA ILE A 268 15.02 -13.05 -11.16
C ILE A 268 14.70 -12.26 -12.45
N ALA A 269 15.02 -12.83 -13.62
CA ALA A 269 14.78 -12.17 -14.91
C ALA A 269 13.29 -11.97 -15.16
N LEU A 270 12.47 -13.00 -14.95
CA LEU A 270 11.00 -12.89 -15.10
C LEU A 270 10.40 -11.90 -14.12
N PHE A 271 10.87 -11.89 -12.87
CA PHE A 271 10.40 -10.94 -11.89
C PHE A 271 10.84 -9.50 -12.20
N ALA A 272 12.06 -9.32 -12.71
CA ALA A 272 12.54 -8.02 -13.16
C ALA A 272 11.70 -7.49 -14.33
N GLU A 273 11.38 -8.33 -15.30
CA GLU A 273 10.49 -7.98 -16.42
C GLU A 273 9.09 -7.65 -15.94
N GLY A 274 8.52 -8.47 -15.07
CA GLY A 274 7.20 -8.20 -14.46
C GLY A 274 7.14 -6.87 -13.71
N LYS A 275 8.24 -6.43 -13.09
CA LYS A 275 8.32 -5.11 -12.43
C LYS A 275 8.35 -3.94 -13.42
N GLN A 276 8.76 -4.14 -14.67
CA GLN A 276 8.70 -3.11 -15.69
C GLN A 276 7.29 -2.90 -16.21
N THR A 277 6.43 -3.91 -16.14
CA THR A 277 5.04 -3.84 -16.59
C THR A 277 4.08 -3.23 -15.57
N GLY A 278 4.51 -3.08 -14.30
CA GLY A 278 3.66 -2.50 -13.25
C GLY A 278 4.19 -2.70 -11.84
N ILE A 279 3.38 -2.33 -10.86
CA ILE A 279 3.72 -2.47 -9.43
C ILE A 279 3.61 -3.94 -9.03
N PHE A 280 4.73 -4.57 -8.73
CA PHE A 280 4.81 -5.97 -8.32
C PHE A 280 5.71 -6.10 -7.07
N PRO A 281 5.17 -5.87 -5.88
CA PRO A 281 5.98 -5.81 -4.66
C PRO A 281 6.29 -7.21 -4.10
N PRO A 282 7.50 -7.43 -3.55
CA PRO A 282 7.91 -8.73 -3.00
C PRO A 282 7.07 -9.23 -1.82
N ASN A 283 6.38 -8.34 -1.09
CA ASN A 283 5.55 -8.75 0.03
C ASN A 283 4.40 -9.69 -0.37
N HIS A 284 3.97 -9.70 -1.65
CA HIS A 284 2.93 -10.61 -2.15
C HIS A 284 3.31 -12.09 -2.04
N PHE A 285 4.59 -12.40 -1.93
CA PHE A 285 5.09 -13.76 -1.71
C PHE A 285 5.96 -13.88 -0.46
N LEU A 286 5.62 -13.16 0.62
CA LEU A 286 6.32 -13.19 1.90
C LEU A 286 6.44 -14.61 2.48
N TRP A 287 5.47 -15.49 2.22
CA TRP A 287 5.50 -16.91 2.57
C TRP A 287 6.75 -17.65 2.06
N LEU A 288 7.32 -17.18 0.96
CA LEU A 288 8.53 -17.77 0.38
C LEU A 288 9.73 -17.72 1.34
N LYS A 289 9.75 -16.75 2.26
CA LYS A 289 10.81 -16.63 3.28
C LYS A 289 10.89 -17.89 4.15
N GLN A 290 9.78 -18.55 4.40
CA GLN A 290 9.72 -19.81 5.15
C GLN A 290 10.07 -21.04 4.29
N VAL A 291 9.75 -21.01 3.00
CA VAL A 291 9.93 -22.15 2.09
C VAL A 291 11.31 -22.16 1.43
N ASN A 292 11.76 -20.99 0.99
CA ASN A 292 13.06 -20.82 0.34
C ASN A 292 13.61 -19.42 0.61
N ARG A 293 14.35 -19.29 1.70
CA ARG A 293 14.93 -18.02 2.17
C ARG A 293 15.85 -17.37 1.13
N THR A 294 16.69 -18.16 0.47
CA THR A 294 17.62 -17.65 -0.56
C THR A 294 16.86 -17.04 -1.73
N LEU A 295 15.84 -17.74 -2.24
CA LEU A 295 15.00 -17.19 -3.30
C LEU A 295 14.23 -15.95 -2.86
N TRP A 296 13.72 -15.92 -1.63
CA TRP A 296 13.08 -14.73 -1.08
C TRP A 296 14.00 -13.50 -1.12
N PHE A 297 15.23 -13.64 -0.60
CA PHE A 297 16.19 -12.53 -0.61
C PHE A 297 16.61 -12.15 -2.03
N SER A 298 16.74 -13.13 -2.94
CA SER A 298 17.04 -12.86 -4.35
C SER A 298 15.98 -11.96 -4.97
N LEU A 299 14.71 -12.33 -4.87
CA LEU A 299 13.62 -11.56 -5.44
C LEU A 299 13.46 -10.18 -4.75
N ASN A 300 13.74 -10.11 -3.44
CA ASN A 300 13.69 -8.84 -2.72
C ASN A 300 14.82 -7.87 -3.11
N CYS A 301 15.93 -8.36 -3.65
CA CYS A 301 17.04 -7.54 -4.14
C CYS A 301 16.91 -7.11 -5.60
N VAL A 302 15.94 -7.63 -6.36
CA VAL A 302 15.77 -7.26 -7.78
C VAL A 302 15.55 -5.76 -7.93
N LEU A 303 16.30 -5.13 -8.84
CA LEU A 303 16.34 -3.69 -9.11
C LEU A 303 16.84 -2.82 -7.92
N ARG A 304 17.53 -3.41 -6.95
CA ARG A 304 18.24 -2.67 -5.91
C ARG A 304 19.70 -2.51 -6.27
N ARG A 305 20.34 -1.44 -5.78
CA ARG A 305 21.76 -1.17 -6.01
C ARG A 305 22.68 -2.17 -5.28
N THR A 306 22.23 -2.67 -4.13
CA THR A 306 22.99 -3.59 -3.27
C THR A 306 22.18 -4.85 -3.01
N CYS A 307 22.86 -5.97 -2.89
CA CYS A 307 22.26 -7.24 -2.50
C CYS A 307 22.87 -7.74 -1.18
N PHE A 308 22.13 -8.64 -0.53
CA PHE A 308 22.63 -9.29 0.69
C PHE A 308 23.67 -10.37 0.36
N PRO A 309 24.64 -10.64 1.25
CA PRO A 309 25.63 -11.71 1.03
C PRO A 309 25.00 -13.09 0.77
N GLU A 310 23.83 -13.35 1.34
CA GLU A 310 23.08 -14.60 1.16
C GLU A 310 22.65 -14.86 -0.29
N VAL A 311 22.74 -13.86 -1.17
CA VAL A 311 22.33 -13.92 -2.59
C VAL A 311 23.32 -13.28 -3.54
N ALA A 312 24.47 -12.85 -3.03
CA ALA A 312 25.46 -12.12 -3.82
C ALA A 312 26.01 -12.98 -4.97
N GLY A 313 26.18 -14.28 -4.77
CA GLY A 313 26.60 -15.21 -5.83
C GLY A 313 25.60 -15.26 -6.99
N ILE A 314 24.29 -15.29 -6.68
CA ILE A 314 23.23 -15.31 -7.70
C ILE A 314 23.25 -14.02 -8.51
N PHE A 315 23.37 -12.84 -7.85
CA PHE A 315 23.41 -11.57 -8.55
C PHE A 315 24.70 -11.36 -9.36
N SER A 316 25.84 -11.80 -8.85
CA SER A 316 27.10 -11.79 -9.60
C SER A 316 26.95 -12.57 -10.91
N HIS A 317 26.39 -13.76 -10.83
CA HIS A 317 26.17 -14.62 -11.98
C HIS A 317 25.11 -14.06 -12.94
N TYR A 318 23.98 -13.58 -12.41
CA TYR A 318 22.91 -12.94 -13.18
C TYR A 318 23.43 -11.74 -14.00
N GLN A 319 24.28 -10.91 -13.39
CA GLN A 319 24.90 -9.80 -14.10
C GLN A 319 25.86 -10.27 -15.23
N ALA A 320 26.60 -11.34 -14.98
CA ALA A 320 27.44 -11.92 -16.02
C ALA A 320 26.63 -12.43 -17.22
N GLU A 321 25.50 -13.09 -16.98
CA GLU A 321 24.58 -13.54 -18.05
C GLU A 321 23.95 -12.37 -18.79
N LEU A 322 23.57 -11.29 -18.10
CA LEU A 322 23.05 -10.07 -18.72
C LEU A 322 24.09 -9.42 -19.66
N VAL A 323 25.34 -9.36 -19.23
CA VAL A 323 26.43 -8.79 -20.06
C VAL A 323 26.74 -9.71 -21.25
N ALA A 324 26.74 -11.01 -21.05
CA ALA A 324 27.01 -11.99 -22.10
C ALA A 324 25.88 -12.11 -23.12
N GLY A 325 24.62 -11.85 -22.70
CA GLY A 325 23.43 -12.04 -23.51
C GLY A 325 23.03 -13.48 -23.79
N HIS A 326 23.68 -14.45 -23.10
CA HIS A 326 23.42 -15.88 -23.26
C HIS A 326 23.60 -16.62 -21.92
N PRO A 327 23.06 -17.82 -21.74
CA PRO A 327 23.19 -18.59 -20.52
C PRO A 327 24.64 -19.03 -20.29
N ILE A 328 25.09 -18.98 -19.03
CA ILE A 328 26.44 -19.39 -18.59
C ILE A 328 26.30 -20.51 -17.56
N GLU A 329 26.68 -21.73 -17.89
CA GLU A 329 26.57 -22.86 -16.96
C GLU A 329 27.64 -22.83 -15.86
N VAL A 330 28.79 -22.24 -16.12
CA VAL A 330 29.88 -22.12 -15.15
C VAL A 330 29.62 -20.95 -14.20
N PRO A 331 29.56 -21.17 -12.86
CA PRO A 331 29.26 -20.11 -11.89
C PRO A 331 30.18 -18.89 -12.01
N GLN A 332 29.64 -17.72 -12.27
CA GLN A 332 30.37 -16.44 -12.33
C GLN A 332 30.21 -15.68 -11.02
N VAL A 333 30.88 -16.13 -9.96
CA VAL A 333 30.67 -15.65 -8.58
C VAL A 333 31.86 -14.88 -8.00
N LYS A 334 32.95 -14.74 -8.77
CA LYS A 334 34.18 -14.07 -8.31
C LYS A 334 33.92 -12.65 -7.86
N ALA A 335 33.07 -11.90 -8.55
CA ALA A 335 32.74 -10.53 -8.18
C ALA A 335 32.06 -10.45 -6.79
N ALA A 336 31.22 -11.44 -6.45
CA ALA A 336 30.61 -11.53 -5.13
C ALA A 336 31.66 -11.78 -4.02
N ALA A 337 32.63 -12.66 -4.28
CA ALA A 337 33.72 -12.94 -3.33
C ALA A 337 34.61 -11.70 -3.11
N VAL A 338 34.96 -10.99 -4.17
CA VAL A 338 35.71 -9.72 -4.10
C VAL A 338 34.92 -8.66 -3.33
N ALA A 339 33.61 -8.51 -3.59
CA ALA A 339 32.76 -7.57 -2.86
C ALA A 339 32.67 -7.90 -1.36
N LEU A 340 32.59 -9.21 -1.02
CA LEU A 340 32.57 -9.65 0.38
C LEU A 340 33.93 -9.29 1.06
N ALA A 341 35.04 -9.55 0.40
CA ALA A 341 36.37 -9.23 0.91
C ALA A 341 36.55 -7.71 1.13
N ALA A 342 36.09 -6.88 0.19
CA ALA A 342 36.10 -5.44 0.30
C ALA A 342 35.25 -4.95 1.49
N ALA A 343 34.00 -5.42 1.61
CA ALA A 343 33.13 -5.05 2.72
C ALA A 343 33.67 -5.47 4.08
N ILE A 344 34.39 -6.60 4.18
CA ILE A 344 35.03 -7.03 5.41
C ILE A 344 36.24 -6.18 5.72
N SER A 345 37.05 -5.78 4.73
CA SER A 345 38.23 -4.92 4.94
C SER A 345 37.83 -3.52 5.45
N GLU A 346 36.68 -2.99 5.02
CA GLU A 346 36.12 -1.71 5.51
C GLU A 346 35.65 -1.79 6.97
N VAL A 347 35.12 -2.95 7.39
CA VAL A 347 34.61 -3.18 8.74
C VAL A 347 35.67 -3.78 9.68
N ALA A 348 36.79 -4.28 9.15
CA ALA A 348 37.89 -4.78 9.94
C ALA A 348 38.55 -3.61 10.68
N PHE A 349 37.99 -3.30 11.85
CA PHE A 349 38.48 -2.32 12.78
C PHE A 349 39.94 -2.64 13.12
N GLU A 350 40.88 -1.75 12.79
CA GLU A 350 42.19 -1.77 13.40
C GLU A 350 42.00 -1.52 14.91
N PRO A 351 42.33 -2.48 15.79
CA PRO A 351 42.26 -2.19 17.21
C PRO A 351 43.28 -1.09 17.51
N GLU A 352 42.79 0.04 17.94
CA GLU A 352 43.47 1.11 18.65
C GLU A 352 45.01 1.07 18.69
N LYS A 353 45.64 1.73 17.75
CA LYS A 353 47.00 2.27 17.98
C LYS A 353 46.99 3.42 19.01
N GLY A 354 45.82 3.81 19.50
CA GLY A 354 45.59 4.98 20.35
C GLY A 354 45.56 4.76 21.85
N ARG A 355 45.72 3.53 22.37
CA ARG A 355 45.61 3.28 23.82
C ARG A 355 46.90 3.00 24.56
N LYS A 356 48.05 3.24 23.92
CA LYS A 356 49.37 3.05 24.56
C LYS A 356 50.08 4.34 24.98
N GLU A 357 49.45 5.51 24.84
CA GLU A 357 50.09 6.77 25.27
C GLU A 357 49.32 7.52 26.38
N ALA A 358 48.52 6.85 27.16
CA ALA A 358 47.95 7.40 28.39
C ALA A 358 48.16 6.39 29.53
N GLY A 359 49.37 6.23 29.96
CA GLY A 359 49.79 5.51 31.16
C GLY A 359 51.01 6.15 31.74
#